data_0c648d474cb70a8fc75c0ba3fc3e680b
#
_entry.id   0c648d474cb70a8fc75c0ba3fc3e680b
#
_cell.length_a   1.000
_cell.length_b   1.000
_cell.length_c   1.000
_cell.angle_alpha   90.00
_cell.angle_beta   90.00
_cell.angle_gamma   90.00
#
_symmetry.space_group_name_H-M   'P 1'
#
loop_
_entity.id
_entity.type
_entity.pdbx_description
1 polymer ?
#
loop_
_entity_poly.entity_id
_entity_poly.type
_entity_poly.pdbx_seq_one_letter_code
_entity_poly.pdbx_strand_id
1 'polypeptide(L)'
;FNMEQEELSLTGKHNIYNSLAAGLASNISGIKKESIRKSLSNFPGVEHRLEKVCKIAGVQYINDSKATNVDACWYALESMKTPTILIIGGKDKGNDYNAIKNLVKQKCVGLVYLGADNKKLHENFDNLGIPVYDTHSMKECVKACYAMAKPGDTVLLSPCCASFDLFKNMEDRGEQFKTCLLYTSPSPRDS
;
A
#
# COMPACT_ATOMS: atom_id res chain seq x y z
N PHE A 1 -19.89 -19.52 15.64
CA PHE A 1 -18.52 -19.48 15.10
C PHE A 1 -17.82 -18.23 15.64
N ASN A 2 -16.84 -18.40 16.50
CA ASN A 2 -16.03 -17.34 17.08
C ASN A 2 -14.59 -17.50 16.60
N MET A 3 -13.94 -16.40 16.28
CA MET A 3 -12.55 -16.32 15.88
C MET A 3 -11.99 -14.96 16.35
N GLU A 4 -10.84 -14.98 16.99
CA GLU A 4 -10.20 -13.76 17.43
C GLU A 4 -9.60 -13.01 16.24
N GLN A 5 -9.54 -11.70 16.35
CA GLN A 5 -9.05 -10.84 15.26
C GLN A 5 -7.58 -11.14 14.91
N GLU A 6 -6.79 -11.52 15.89
CA GLU A 6 -5.39 -11.88 15.78
C GLU A 6 -5.16 -13.19 15.03
N GLU A 7 -6.18 -14.06 14.94
CA GLU A 7 -6.13 -15.30 14.17
C GLU A 7 -6.32 -15.09 12.66
N LEU A 8 -6.78 -13.89 12.24
CA LEU A 8 -6.96 -13.58 10.83
C LEU A 8 -5.62 -13.28 10.15
N SER A 9 -5.38 -13.88 9.00
CA SER A 9 -4.17 -13.63 8.21
C SER A 9 -4.14 -12.22 7.63
N LEU A 10 -5.29 -11.65 7.30
CA LEU A 10 -5.43 -10.31 6.76
C LEU A 10 -5.66 -9.28 7.87
N THR A 11 -4.87 -8.22 7.87
CA THR A 11 -4.96 -7.10 8.84
C THR A 11 -5.68 -5.89 8.24
N GLY A 12 -6.13 -4.97 9.13
CA GLY A 12 -6.85 -3.75 8.75
C GLY A 12 -8.37 -3.91 8.78
N LYS A 13 -9.09 -2.85 9.18
CA LYS A 13 -10.54 -2.88 9.41
C LYS A 13 -11.34 -3.44 8.23
N HIS A 14 -11.04 -2.98 7.01
CA HIS A 14 -11.75 -3.46 5.81
C HIS A 14 -11.54 -4.96 5.56
N ASN A 15 -10.35 -5.50 5.84
CA ASN A 15 -10.08 -6.92 5.70
C ASN A 15 -10.78 -7.74 6.80
N ILE A 16 -10.92 -7.20 8.00
CA ILE A 16 -11.70 -7.81 9.07
C ILE A 16 -13.17 -7.93 8.62
N TYR A 17 -13.77 -6.86 8.12
CA TYR A 17 -15.15 -6.92 7.59
C TYR A 17 -15.30 -7.91 6.43
N ASN A 18 -14.35 -7.94 5.50
CA ASN A 18 -14.34 -8.91 4.40
C ASN A 18 -14.24 -10.35 4.91
N SER A 19 -13.38 -10.61 5.90
CA SER A 19 -13.22 -11.92 6.53
C SER A 19 -14.48 -12.34 7.28
N LEU A 20 -15.13 -11.42 8.00
CA LEU A 20 -16.40 -11.67 8.68
C LEU A 20 -17.51 -12.00 7.67
N ALA A 21 -17.63 -11.24 6.60
CA ALA A 21 -18.62 -11.49 5.54
C ALA A 21 -18.39 -12.85 4.86
N ALA A 22 -17.14 -13.17 4.52
CA ALA A 22 -16.78 -14.46 3.93
C ALA A 22 -17.06 -15.63 4.90
N GLY A 23 -16.69 -15.47 6.18
CA GLY A 23 -16.94 -16.47 7.22
C GLY A 23 -18.44 -16.71 7.45
N LEU A 24 -19.24 -15.63 7.48
CA LEU A 24 -20.70 -15.72 7.64
C LEU A 24 -21.34 -16.40 6.42
N ALA A 25 -21.02 -15.99 5.21
CA ALA A 25 -21.52 -16.58 3.98
C ALA A 25 -21.18 -18.08 3.90
N SER A 26 -19.94 -18.44 4.21
CA SER A 26 -19.47 -19.83 4.25
C SER A 26 -20.21 -20.67 5.30
N ASN A 27 -20.47 -20.10 6.49
CA ASN A 27 -21.22 -20.79 7.55
C ASN A 27 -22.67 -21.02 7.15
N ILE A 28 -23.33 -20.04 6.53
CA ILE A 28 -24.71 -20.17 6.00
C ILE A 28 -24.77 -21.23 4.90
N SER A 29 -23.72 -21.32 4.08
CA SER A 29 -23.59 -22.36 3.02
C SER A 29 -23.24 -23.74 3.55
N GLY A 30 -23.20 -23.96 4.87
CA GLY A 30 -22.97 -25.25 5.48
C GLY A 30 -21.51 -25.73 5.51
N ILE A 31 -20.54 -24.86 5.26
CA ILE A 31 -19.13 -25.22 5.33
C ILE A 31 -18.73 -25.43 6.81
N LYS A 32 -17.95 -26.46 7.07
CA LYS A 32 -17.48 -26.79 8.43
C LYS A 32 -16.69 -25.64 9.05
N LYS A 33 -16.97 -25.29 10.31
CA LYS A 33 -16.34 -24.19 11.05
C LYS A 33 -14.82 -24.27 11.08
N GLU A 34 -14.26 -25.47 11.18
CA GLU A 34 -12.81 -25.70 11.14
C GLU A 34 -12.18 -25.32 9.79
N SER A 35 -12.87 -25.65 8.68
CA SER A 35 -12.42 -25.29 7.34
C SER A 35 -12.46 -23.78 7.13
N ILE A 36 -13.51 -23.11 7.62
CA ILE A 36 -13.61 -21.65 7.58
C ILE A 36 -12.47 -21.01 8.37
N ARG A 37 -12.23 -21.46 9.62
CA ARG A 37 -11.14 -20.94 10.46
C ARG A 37 -9.79 -21.13 9.77
N LYS A 38 -9.48 -22.34 9.33
CA LYS A 38 -8.23 -22.66 8.63
C LYS A 38 -8.02 -21.78 7.39
N SER A 39 -9.06 -21.57 6.59
CA SER A 39 -8.98 -20.72 5.40
C SER A 39 -8.71 -19.26 5.76
N LEU A 40 -9.41 -18.71 6.73
CA LEU A 40 -9.25 -17.30 7.15
C LEU A 40 -7.91 -17.05 7.84
N SER A 41 -7.36 -18.03 8.57
CA SER A 41 -6.03 -17.93 9.21
C SER A 41 -4.87 -18.06 8.23
N ASN A 42 -5.05 -18.77 7.12
CA ASN A 42 -3.97 -19.08 6.19
C ASN A 42 -4.13 -18.41 4.82
N PHE A 43 -5.10 -17.53 4.65
CA PHE A 43 -5.32 -16.85 3.38
C PHE A 43 -4.13 -15.95 3.05
N PRO A 44 -3.44 -16.17 1.90
CA PRO A 44 -2.20 -15.45 1.57
C PRO A 44 -2.44 -13.97 1.21
N GLY A 45 -3.68 -13.53 1.17
CA GLY A 45 -4.05 -12.20 0.70
C GLY A 45 -4.32 -12.18 -0.81
N VAL A 46 -4.65 -10.98 -1.28
CA VAL A 46 -4.82 -10.69 -2.72
C VAL A 46 -3.60 -9.91 -3.17
N GLU A 47 -2.99 -10.34 -4.25
CA GLU A 47 -1.86 -9.64 -4.87
C GLU A 47 -2.21 -8.17 -5.15
N HIS A 48 -1.24 -7.29 -4.97
CA HIS A 48 -1.39 -5.83 -5.07
C HIS A 48 -2.37 -5.18 -4.07
N ARG A 49 -2.82 -5.89 -3.03
CA ARG A 49 -3.67 -5.34 -1.96
C ARG A 49 -2.99 -5.51 -0.60
N LEU A 50 -2.38 -4.46 -0.07
CA LEU A 50 -1.59 -4.45 1.16
C LEU A 50 -0.59 -5.63 1.23
N GLU A 51 -0.11 -6.05 0.07
CA GLU A 51 0.82 -7.15 -0.13
C GLU A 51 2.18 -6.78 0.48
N LYS A 52 2.61 -7.51 1.51
CA LYS A 52 3.96 -7.36 2.06
C LYS A 52 4.95 -7.98 1.09
N VAL A 53 5.69 -7.14 0.36
CA VAL A 53 6.62 -7.60 -0.68
C VAL A 53 7.92 -8.11 -0.07
N CYS A 54 8.60 -7.27 0.69
CA CYS A 54 9.90 -7.59 1.28
C CYS A 54 10.24 -6.64 2.42
N LYS A 55 11.30 -6.99 3.18
CA LYS A 55 11.91 -6.10 4.15
C LYS A 55 13.38 -5.93 3.79
N ILE A 56 13.82 -4.69 3.53
CA ILE A 56 15.18 -4.35 3.12
C ILE A 56 15.75 -3.32 4.08
N ALA A 57 16.94 -3.56 4.62
CA ALA A 57 17.61 -2.67 5.58
C ALA A 57 16.69 -2.21 6.73
N GLY A 58 15.82 -3.09 7.22
CA GLY A 58 14.87 -2.77 8.30
C GLY A 58 13.60 -2.03 7.86
N VAL A 59 13.45 -1.70 6.58
CA VAL A 59 12.27 -1.02 5.99
C VAL A 59 11.33 -2.06 5.40
N GLN A 60 10.03 -1.98 5.76
CA GLN A 60 8.99 -2.83 5.18
C GLN A 60 8.44 -2.21 3.90
N TYR A 61 8.39 -2.96 2.80
CA TYR A 61 7.78 -2.53 1.53
C TYR A 61 6.44 -3.22 1.33
N ILE A 62 5.38 -2.41 1.08
CA ILE A 62 4.00 -2.88 0.92
C ILE A 62 3.47 -2.41 -0.43
N ASN A 63 2.95 -3.35 -1.21
CA ASN A 63 2.31 -3.12 -2.49
C ASN A 63 0.78 -3.09 -2.33
N ASP A 64 0.20 -1.92 -2.49
CA ASP A 64 -1.24 -1.69 -2.51
C ASP A 64 -1.64 -0.99 -3.82
N SER A 65 -1.04 -1.42 -4.93
CA SER A 65 -1.31 -0.84 -6.26
C SER A 65 -2.78 -0.89 -6.66
N LYS A 66 -3.57 -1.77 -6.03
CA LYS A 66 -5.03 -1.87 -6.19
C LYS A 66 -5.79 -0.67 -5.61
N ALA A 67 -5.18 0.17 -4.78
CA ALA A 67 -5.76 1.40 -4.25
C ALA A 67 -5.83 2.50 -5.33
N THR A 68 -6.78 2.39 -6.24
CA THR A 68 -6.96 3.28 -7.38
C THR A 68 -7.90 4.47 -7.11
N ASN A 69 -8.27 4.69 -5.86
CA ASN A 69 -9.08 5.81 -5.38
C ASN A 69 -8.66 6.23 -3.97
N VAL A 70 -9.16 7.38 -3.52
CA VAL A 70 -8.80 8.01 -2.24
C VAL A 70 -9.24 7.17 -1.05
N ASP A 71 -10.45 6.58 -1.10
CA ASP A 71 -10.98 5.76 0.00
C ASP A 71 -10.12 4.52 0.26
N ALA A 72 -9.68 3.85 -0.80
CA ALA A 72 -8.78 2.70 -0.67
C ALA A 72 -7.44 3.09 0.00
N CYS A 73 -6.86 4.21 -0.41
CA CYS A 73 -5.64 4.73 0.21
C CYS A 73 -5.87 5.14 1.67
N TRP A 74 -7.04 5.70 2.00
CA TRP A 74 -7.40 6.03 3.38
C TRP A 74 -7.32 4.80 4.28
N TYR A 75 -7.96 3.69 3.88
CA TYR A 75 -7.90 2.44 4.64
C TYR A 75 -6.49 1.84 4.73
N ALA A 76 -5.72 1.95 3.65
CA ALA A 76 -4.34 1.49 3.64
C ALA A 76 -3.48 2.27 4.65
N LEU A 77 -3.54 3.61 4.62
CA LEU A 77 -2.84 4.47 5.57
C LEU A 77 -3.32 4.25 7.00
N GLU A 78 -4.63 4.13 7.23
CA GLU A 78 -5.19 3.88 8.56
C GLU A 78 -4.62 2.61 9.19
N SER A 79 -4.39 1.59 8.39
CA SER A 79 -3.82 0.30 8.83
C SER A 79 -2.31 0.34 9.15
N MET A 80 -1.58 1.37 8.73
CA MET A 80 -0.14 1.49 9.00
C MET A 80 0.13 1.75 10.48
N LYS A 81 1.11 1.04 11.04
CA LYS A 81 1.49 1.12 12.46
C LYS A 81 2.87 1.75 12.68
N THR A 82 3.61 2.02 11.62
CA THR A 82 4.96 2.60 11.66
C THR A 82 5.01 3.88 10.82
N PRO A 83 6.02 4.75 11.01
CA PRO A 83 6.21 5.89 10.13
C PRO A 83 6.22 5.44 8.67
N THR A 84 5.49 6.15 7.81
CA THR A 84 5.19 5.67 6.45
C THR A 84 5.72 6.64 5.40
N ILE A 85 6.40 6.13 4.39
CA ILE A 85 6.68 6.83 3.14
C ILE A 85 5.59 6.38 2.16
N LEU A 86 4.74 7.32 1.75
CA LEU A 86 3.62 7.06 0.85
C LEU A 86 4.00 7.35 -0.59
N ILE A 87 3.84 6.35 -1.46
CA ILE A 87 3.87 6.52 -2.91
C ILE A 87 2.45 6.78 -3.38
N ILE A 88 2.21 7.97 -3.93
CA ILE A 88 0.90 8.45 -4.36
C ILE A 88 1.00 9.06 -5.76
N GLY A 89 -0.02 8.88 -6.59
CA GLY A 89 -0.07 9.48 -7.93
C GLY A 89 -0.56 8.52 -9.01
N GLY A 90 -0.57 9.02 -10.23
CA GLY A 90 -1.14 8.38 -11.39
C GLY A 90 -2.18 9.26 -12.08
N LYS A 91 -3.02 8.68 -12.92
CA LYS A 91 -4.08 9.41 -13.62
C LYS A 91 -5.19 9.81 -12.65
N ASP A 92 -5.21 11.07 -12.26
CA ASP A 92 -6.27 11.66 -11.43
C ASP A 92 -7.60 11.72 -12.19
N LYS A 93 -8.69 11.35 -11.53
CA LYS A 93 -10.05 11.36 -12.08
C LYS A 93 -10.97 12.33 -11.33
N GLY A 94 -10.42 13.42 -10.79
CA GLY A 94 -11.17 14.38 -10.00
C GLY A 94 -11.15 14.06 -8.50
N ASN A 95 -10.09 13.44 -8.00
CA ASN A 95 -9.95 13.07 -6.60
C ASN A 95 -10.07 14.28 -5.66
N ASP A 96 -10.78 14.11 -4.56
CA ASP A 96 -10.72 14.99 -3.39
C ASP A 96 -9.76 14.41 -2.36
N TYR A 97 -8.55 14.98 -2.26
CA TYR A 97 -7.53 14.53 -1.33
C TYR A 97 -7.74 15.00 0.12
N ASN A 98 -8.73 15.88 0.39
CA ASN A 98 -8.99 16.35 1.75
C ASN A 98 -9.30 15.20 2.70
N ALA A 99 -9.93 14.13 2.21
CA ALA A 99 -10.27 12.95 2.99
C ALA A 99 -9.05 12.26 3.63
N ILE A 100 -7.86 12.33 2.99
CA ILE A 100 -6.64 11.65 3.47
C ILE A 100 -5.60 12.61 4.08
N LYS A 101 -5.72 13.94 3.91
CA LYS A 101 -4.71 14.91 4.37
C LYS A 101 -4.34 14.75 5.84
N ASN A 102 -5.32 14.56 6.71
CA ASN A 102 -5.06 14.39 8.14
C ASN A 102 -4.28 13.12 8.45
N LEU A 103 -4.60 12.01 7.81
CA LEU A 103 -3.86 10.75 7.96
C LEU A 103 -2.44 10.85 7.39
N VAL A 104 -2.29 11.49 6.23
CA VAL A 104 -0.97 11.77 5.64
C VAL A 104 -0.12 12.54 6.63
N LYS A 105 -0.65 13.65 7.21
CA LYS A 105 0.07 14.45 8.19
C LYS A 105 0.44 13.68 9.46
N GLN A 106 -0.42 12.75 9.89
CA GLN A 106 -0.19 11.99 11.12
C GLN A 106 0.78 10.82 10.96
N LYS A 107 0.77 10.17 9.79
CA LYS A 107 1.45 8.89 9.59
C LYS A 107 2.62 8.94 8.63
N CYS A 108 2.65 9.92 7.70
CA CYS A 108 3.68 9.98 6.70
C CYS A 108 4.87 10.81 7.14
N VAL A 109 6.06 10.26 6.94
CA VAL A 109 7.36 10.90 7.13
C VAL A 109 8.01 11.30 5.80
N GLY A 110 7.40 10.89 4.68
CA GLY A 110 7.81 11.21 3.34
C GLY A 110 6.70 10.92 2.33
N LEU A 111 6.69 11.68 1.24
CA LEU A 111 5.80 11.49 0.10
C LEU A 111 6.64 11.31 -1.17
N VAL A 112 6.28 10.35 -1.99
CA VAL A 112 6.86 10.17 -3.32
C VAL A 112 5.72 10.22 -4.33
N TYR A 113 5.71 11.27 -5.14
CA TYR A 113 4.74 11.40 -6.22
C TYR A 113 5.17 10.56 -7.42
N LEU A 114 4.25 9.77 -7.98
CA LEU A 114 4.50 8.89 -9.10
C LEU A 114 3.40 9.05 -10.15
N GLY A 115 3.65 9.86 -11.14
CA GLY A 115 2.69 10.14 -12.22
C GLY A 115 3.31 10.90 -13.38
N ALA A 116 2.63 10.92 -14.50
CA ALA A 116 3.03 11.74 -15.64
C ALA A 116 2.83 13.24 -15.36
N ASP A 117 1.79 13.57 -14.57
CA ASP A 117 1.50 14.93 -14.10
C ASP A 117 1.14 14.87 -12.60
N ASN A 118 1.99 15.45 -11.76
CA ASN A 118 1.84 15.47 -10.32
C ASN A 118 1.38 16.84 -9.77
N LYS A 119 1.01 17.80 -10.62
CA LYS A 119 0.64 19.18 -10.24
C LYS A 119 -0.40 19.21 -9.13
N LYS A 120 -1.47 18.42 -9.25
CA LYS A 120 -2.54 18.39 -8.25
C LYS A 120 -2.09 17.82 -6.90
N LEU A 121 -1.10 16.93 -6.87
CA LEU A 121 -0.51 16.44 -5.64
C LEU A 121 0.30 17.53 -4.94
N HIS A 122 1.10 18.29 -5.69
CA HIS A 122 1.83 19.46 -5.18
C HIS A 122 0.87 20.47 -4.56
N GLU A 123 -0.22 20.83 -5.25
CA GLU A 123 -1.24 21.75 -4.74
C GLU A 123 -1.89 21.29 -3.43
N ASN A 124 -1.98 19.97 -3.21
CA ASN A 124 -2.68 19.41 -2.06
C ASN A 124 -1.77 19.07 -0.87
N PHE A 125 -0.51 18.71 -1.10
CA PHE A 125 0.31 18.10 -0.05
C PHE A 125 1.61 18.85 0.27
N ASP A 126 2.15 19.71 -0.61
CA ASP A 126 3.42 20.40 -0.36
C ASP A 126 3.39 21.30 0.88
N ASN A 127 2.23 21.82 1.24
CA ASN A 127 2.04 22.68 2.41
C ASN A 127 1.97 21.91 3.74
N LEU A 128 2.07 20.58 3.73
CA LEU A 128 2.01 19.77 4.95
C LEU A 128 3.34 19.72 5.72
N GLY A 129 4.42 20.24 5.15
CA GLY A 129 5.76 20.20 5.78
C GLY A 129 6.40 18.82 5.82
N ILE A 130 5.95 17.90 4.96
CA ILE A 130 6.50 16.55 4.81
C ILE A 130 7.45 16.57 3.61
N PRO A 131 8.66 15.97 3.71
CA PRO A 131 9.56 15.83 2.57
C PRO A 131 8.90 15.16 1.36
N VAL A 132 9.09 15.73 0.18
CA VAL A 132 8.48 15.26 -1.08
C VAL A 132 9.56 14.97 -2.10
N TYR A 133 9.42 13.87 -2.84
CA TYR A 133 10.10 13.60 -4.10
C TYR A 133 9.08 13.49 -5.23
N ASP A 134 9.34 14.22 -6.31
CA ASP A 134 8.54 14.16 -7.53
C ASP A 134 9.20 13.23 -8.54
N THR A 135 8.49 12.19 -9.00
CA THR A 135 9.04 11.14 -9.86
C THR A 135 8.08 10.77 -10.99
N HIS A 136 8.67 10.35 -12.13
CA HIS A 136 7.93 10.03 -13.33
C HIS A 136 8.20 8.61 -13.86
N SER A 137 8.85 7.79 -13.06
CA SER A 137 9.06 6.35 -13.35
C SER A 137 9.14 5.55 -12.05
N MET A 138 8.81 4.25 -12.13
CA MET A 138 8.91 3.37 -10.96
C MET A 138 10.34 3.25 -10.44
N LYS A 139 11.33 3.28 -11.33
CA LYS A 139 12.75 3.22 -10.95
C LYS A 139 13.17 4.44 -10.14
N GLU A 140 12.79 5.65 -10.55
CA GLU A 140 13.04 6.89 -9.79
C GLU A 140 12.31 6.86 -8.45
N CYS A 141 11.06 6.43 -8.45
CA CYS A 141 10.22 6.31 -7.27
C CYS A 141 10.85 5.40 -6.21
N VAL A 142 11.25 4.19 -6.58
CA VAL A 142 11.90 3.26 -5.65
C VAL A 142 13.23 3.83 -5.14
N LYS A 143 14.00 4.49 -6.00
CA LYS A 143 15.26 5.16 -5.62
C LYS A 143 15.02 6.27 -4.59
N ALA A 144 13.98 7.09 -4.78
CA ALA A 144 13.58 8.12 -3.83
C ALA A 144 13.17 7.51 -2.48
N CYS A 145 12.41 6.42 -2.49
CA CYS A 145 12.03 5.71 -1.27
C CYS A 145 13.25 5.21 -0.50
N TYR A 146 14.24 4.64 -1.19
CA TYR A 146 15.50 4.21 -0.55
C TYR A 146 16.26 5.37 0.10
N ALA A 147 16.29 6.54 -0.56
CA ALA A 147 16.97 7.72 -0.04
C ALA A 147 16.29 8.32 1.20
N MET A 148 14.97 8.17 1.31
CA MET A 148 14.18 8.72 2.42
C MET A 148 14.05 7.78 3.62
N ALA A 149 13.94 6.48 3.36
CA ALA A 149 13.55 5.50 4.35
C ALA A 149 14.64 5.24 5.40
N LYS A 150 14.21 5.04 6.64
CA LYS A 150 15.04 4.64 7.77
C LYS A 150 14.59 3.27 8.30
N PRO A 151 15.49 2.50 8.95
CA PRO A 151 15.09 1.27 9.61
C PRO A 151 13.90 1.49 10.55
N GLY A 152 12.86 0.67 10.43
CA GLY A 152 11.60 0.81 11.16
C GLY A 152 10.47 1.46 10.37
N ASP A 153 10.77 2.14 9.26
CA ASP A 153 9.75 2.73 8.40
C ASP A 153 9.04 1.68 7.53
N THR A 154 7.89 2.09 7.01
CA THR A 154 7.18 1.38 5.94
C THR A 154 7.13 2.23 4.69
N VAL A 155 7.47 1.64 3.54
CA VAL A 155 7.18 2.20 2.21
C VAL A 155 5.89 1.58 1.70
N LEU A 156 4.89 2.42 1.44
CA LEU A 156 3.56 2.02 1.02
C LEU A 156 3.26 2.55 -0.39
N LEU A 157 3.14 1.65 -1.37
CA LEU A 157 2.58 1.99 -2.67
C LEU A 157 1.05 1.94 -2.57
N SER A 158 0.39 3.08 -2.35
CA SER A 158 -1.07 3.21 -2.32
C SER A 158 -1.51 4.46 -3.08
N PRO A 159 -1.61 4.36 -4.42
CA PRO A 159 -1.50 5.50 -5.33
C PRO A 159 -2.68 6.48 -5.34
N CYS A 160 -3.85 6.16 -4.80
CA CYS A 160 -5.12 6.91 -4.94
C CYS A 160 -5.65 7.06 -6.36
N CYS A 161 -4.85 6.77 -7.36
CA CYS A 161 -5.11 7.07 -8.77
C CYS A 161 -5.07 5.82 -9.65
N ALA A 162 -5.75 5.89 -10.79
CA ALA A 162 -5.58 4.91 -11.84
C ALA A 162 -4.13 4.95 -12.39
N SER A 163 -3.68 3.86 -12.99
CA SER A 163 -2.28 3.66 -13.40
C SER A 163 -1.99 3.99 -14.87
N PHE A 164 -3.03 4.32 -15.65
CA PHE A 164 -2.98 4.38 -17.12
C PHE A 164 -2.17 5.53 -17.72
N ASP A 165 -1.54 6.36 -16.91
CA ASP A 165 -0.62 7.42 -17.34
C ASP A 165 0.80 6.90 -17.59
N LEU A 166 1.32 6.04 -16.71
CA LEU A 166 2.67 5.47 -16.78
C LEU A 166 2.70 3.95 -16.98
N PHE A 167 1.59 3.26 -16.74
CA PHE A 167 1.51 1.79 -16.71
C PHE A 167 0.32 1.27 -17.51
N LYS A 168 0.38 0.03 -17.95
CA LYS A 168 -0.72 -0.61 -18.70
C LYS A 168 -1.99 -0.78 -17.84
N ASN A 169 -1.82 -1.14 -16.58
CA ASN A 169 -2.87 -1.36 -15.59
C ASN A 169 -2.27 -1.32 -14.18
N MET A 170 -3.08 -1.51 -13.15
CA MET A 170 -2.63 -1.50 -11.75
C MET A 170 -1.74 -2.70 -11.42
N GLU A 171 -1.94 -3.82 -12.08
CA GLU A 171 -1.13 -5.02 -11.93
C GLU A 171 0.30 -4.76 -12.44
N ASP A 172 0.45 -4.19 -13.62
CA ASP A 172 1.73 -3.79 -14.18
C ASP A 172 2.47 -2.80 -13.26
N ARG A 173 1.78 -1.82 -12.70
CA ARG A 173 2.35 -0.89 -11.71
C ARG A 173 2.87 -1.64 -10.48
N GLY A 174 2.09 -2.56 -9.95
CA GLY A 174 2.48 -3.37 -8.79
C GLY A 174 3.64 -4.31 -9.08
N GLU A 175 3.66 -4.94 -10.26
CA GLU A 175 4.77 -5.81 -10.69
C GLU A 175 6.06 -5.02 -10.91
N GLN A 176 6.00 -3.84 -11.53
CA GLN A 176 7.18 -2.99 -11.67
C GLN A 176 7.73 -2.53 -10.32
N PHE A 177 6.87 -2.27 -9.34
CA PHE A 177 7.30 -1.95 -7.97
C PHE A 177 8.06 -3.13 -7.35
N LYS A 178 7.51 -4.34 -7.40
CA LYS A 178 8.17 -5.56 -6.88
C LYS A 178 9.50 -5.81 -7.59
N THR A 179 9.52 -5.71 -8.92
CA THR A 179 10.71 -5.92 -9.74
C THR A 179 11.81 -4.89 -9.41
N CYS A 180 11.47 -3.60 -9.32
CA CYS A 180 12.45 -2.57 -8.97
C CYS A 180 13.06 -2.79 -7.59
N LEU A 181 12.28 -3.27 -6.61
CA LEU A 181 12.80 -3.59 -5.27
C LEU A 181 13.83 -4.72 -5.31
N LEU A 182 13.59 -5.77 -6.10
CA LEU A 182 14.50 -6.90 -6.23
C LEU A 182 15.85 -6.53 -6.88
N TYR A 183 15.82 -5.63 -7.87
CA TYR A 183 17.03 -5.21 -8.58
C TYR A 183 17.79 -4.06 -7.90
N THR A 184 17.16 -3.35 -6.96
CA THR A 184 17.77 -2.22 -6.25
C THR A 184 18.31 -2.62 -4.88
N SER A 185 18.04 -3.84 -4.42
CA SER A 185 18.67 -4.37 -3.19
C SER A 185 20.17 -4.37 -3.35
N PRO A 186 20.94 -3.79 -2.41
CA PRO A 186 22.39 -3.97 -2.39
C PRO A 186 22.67 -5.46 -2.38
N SER A 187 23.53 -5.90 -3.31
CA SER A 187 23.96 -7.30 -3.36
C SER A 187 24.56 -7.69 -2.02
N PRO A 188 24.31 -8.92 -1.51
CA PRO A 188 24.98 -9.42 -0.30
C PRO A 188 26.52 -9.45 -0.38
N ARG A 189 27.10 -9.02 -1.49
CA ARG A 189 28.55 -9.01 -1.74
C ARG A 189 29.24 -7.70 -1.42
N ASP A 190 28.48 -6.65 -0.98
CA ASP A 190 29.02 -5.33 -0.67
C ASP A 190 29.01 -5.05 0.85
N SER A 191 29.06 -6.10 1.68
CA SER A 191 29.21 -6.03 3.15
C SER A 191 30.49 -6.71 3.62
#